data_8008fabb5b2ed400abcf3fd014b53e4d
#
_entry.id   8008fabb5b2ed400abcf3fd014b53e4d
#
_cell.length_a   1.000
_cell.length_b   1.000
_cell.length_c   1.000
_cell.angle_alpha   90.00
_cell.angle_beta   90.00
_cell.angle_gamma   90.00
#
_symmetry.space_group_name_H-M   'P 1'
#
loop_
_entity.id
_entity.type
_entity.pdbx_description
1 polymer ?
#
loop_
_entity_poly.entity_id
_entity_poly.type
_entity_poly.pdbx_seq_one_letter_code
_entity_poly.pdbx_strand_id
1 'polypeptide(L)'
;MYTNNAYLNNSTIDRKDKSKPLVITMCGTYKLYTRPKLPTWRPRGRLDFQLLYIAAGKAHFHFDNNDEATIVHAGHMVLYRPKEPQKYEYYAKDQTEVIVVQLSRQKSKLFIMN
;
A
#
# COMPACT_ATOMS: atom_id res chain seq x y z
N MET A 1 10.36 -4.49 -14.28
CA MET A 1 9.70 -4.49 -12.97
C MET A 1 9.10 -5.86 -12.70
N TYR A 2 9.34 -6.39 -11.54
CA TYR A 2 8.73 -7.64 -11.10
C TYR A 2 7.61 -7.33 -10.13
N THR A 3 6.45 -7.94 -10.35
CA THR A 3 5.33 -7.85 -9.41
C THR A 3 4.74 -9.24 -9.21
N ASN A 4 4.37 -9.53 -7.97
CA ASN A 4 3.67 -10.75 -7.60
C ASN A 4 2.47 -10.36 -6.76
N ASN A 5 1.29 -10.53 -7.30
CA ASN A 5 0.05 -10.07 -6.67
C ASN A 5 -0.90 -11.23 -6.41
N ALA A 6 -1.55 -11.17 -5.27
CA ALA A 6 -2.61 -12.09 -4.91
C ALA A 6 -3.88 -11.28 -4.59
N TYR A 7 -4.98 -11.68 -5.16
CA TYR A 7 -6.26 -11.01 -4.99
C TYR A 7 -7.28 -11.96 -4.39
N LEU A 8 -8.14 -11.42 -3.54
CA LEU A 8 -9.25 -12.19 -2.97
C LEU A 8 -10.48 -12.17 -3.88
N ASN A 9 -10.27 -12.22 -5.18
CA ASN A 9 -11.37 -12.11 -6.14
C ASN A 9 -12.38 -13.24 -6.02
N ASN A 10 -11.93 -14.42 -5.61
CA ASN A 10 -12.79 -15.58 -5.48
C ASN A 10 -13.33 -15.74 -4.06
N SER A 11 -12.97 -14.84 -3.15
CA SER A 11 -13.41 -14.90 -1.75
C SER A 11 -14.64 -14.05 -1.54
N THR A 12 -15.71 -14.36 -2.26
CA THR A 12 -16.97 -13.63 -2.10
C THR A 12 -17.53 -13.75 -0.69
N ILE A 13 -17.23 -14.86 -0.01
CA ILE A 13 -17.65 -15.07 1.37
C ILE A 13 -17.00 -14.03 2.28
N ASP A 14 -15.69 -13.82 2.15
CA ASP A 14 -14.99 -12.84 2.97
C ASP A 14 -15.48 -11.42 2.69
N ARG A 15 -15.76 -11.11 1.44
CA ARG A 15 -16.27 -9.79 1.08
C ARG A 15 -17.66 -9.52 1.64
N LYS A 16 -18.45 -10.58 1.80
CA LYS A 16 -19.81 -10.46 2.31
C LYS A 16 -19.88 -10.66 3.82
N ASP A 17 -18.78 -11.06 4.43
CA ASP A 17 -18.75 -11.26 5.87
C ASP A 17 -18.62 -9.91 6.58
N LYS A 18 -19.77 -9.34 6.91
CA LYS A 18 -19.84 -8.04 7.54
C LYS A 18 -19.49 -8.06 9.02
N SER A 19 -19.21 -9.24 9.56
CA SER A 19 -18.73 -9.34 10.93
C SER A 19 -17.26 -8.91 11.06
N LYS A 20 -16.52 -8.91 9.94
CA LYS A 20 -15.12 -8.49 9.92
C LYS A 20 -15.03 -7.01 9.58
N PRO A 21 -14.38 -6.19 10.42
CA PRO A 21 -14.25 -4.75 10.15
C PRO A 21 -13.37 -4.43 8.96
N LEU A 22 -12.36 -5.26 8.69
CA LEU A 22 -11.43 -5.07 7.59
C LEU A 22 -11.25 -6.37 6.81
N VAL A 23 -11.10 -6.24 5.50
CA VAL A 23 -10.84 -7.37 4.62
C VAL A 23 -9.63 -7.04 3.75
N ILE A 24 -8.69 -7.98 3.65
CA ILE A 24 -7.57 -7.85 2.73
C ILE A 24 -8.09 -8.10 1.32
N THR A 25 -7.94 -7.11 0.45
CA THR A 25 -8.41 -7.20 -0.93
C THR A 25 -7.28 -7.46 -1.92
N MET A 26 -6.05 -7.11 -1.56
CA MET A 26 -4.89 -7.34 -2.40
C MET A 26 -3.64 -7.43 -1.54
N CYS A 27 -2.75 -8.32 -1.95
CA CYS A 27 -1.43 -8.46 -1.37
C CYS A 27 -0.45 -8.64 -2.53
N GLY A 28 0.67 -7.94 -2.50
CA GLY A 28 1.60 -8.00 -3.61
C GLY A 28 3.02 -7.63 -3.22
N THR A 29 3.94 -7.96 -4.10
CA THR A 29 5.36 -7.64 -3.93
C THR A 29 5.85 -6.89 -5.16
N TYR A 30 6.61 -5.82 -4.94
CA TYR A 30 7.18 -5.02 -6.01
C TYR A 30 8.70 -4.98 -5.89
N LYS A 31 9.37 -5.19 -7.01
CA LYS A 31 10.80 -5.04 -7.14
C LYS A 31 11.13 -4.55 -8.55
N LEU A 32 12.00 -3.55 -8.65
CA LEU A 32 12.39 -3.00 -9.94
C LEU A 32 13.59 -3.76 -10.49
N TYR A 33 13.48 -4.22 -11.73
CA TYR A 33 14.60 -4.87 -12.41
C TYR A 33 15.13 -4.05 -13.59
N THR A 34 14.22 -3.54 -14.42
CA THR A 34 14.59 -2.85 -15.65
C THR A 34 14.34 -1.36 -15.60
N ARG A 35 13.38 -0.92 -14.82
CA ARG A 35 13.10 0.51 -14.67
C ARG A 35 13.99 1.09 -13.58
N PRO A 36 14.63 2.25 -13.84
CA PRO A 36 15.46 2.89 -12.81
C PRO A 36 14.65 3.51 -11.68
N LYS A 37 13.40 3.89 -11.95
CA LYS A 37 12.57 4.59 -10.98
C LYS A 37 11.10 4.21 -11.17
N LEU A 38 10.39 4.03 -10.07
CA LEU A 38 8.93 3.82 -10.08
C LEU A 38 8.29 4.86 -9.17
N PRO A 39 7.74 5.94 -9.72
CA PRO A 39 7.05 6.94 -8.93
C PRO A 39 5.57 6.58 -8.77
N THR A 40 5.01 6.96 -7.65
CA THR A 40 3.58 6.88 -7.40
C THR A 40 3.09 8.23 -6.90
N TRP A 41 2.03 8.74 -7.51
CA TRP A 41 1.40 9.98 -7.07
C TRP A 41 -0.11 9.83 -7.17
N ARG A 42 -0.76 9.90 -6.01
CA ARG A 42 -2.21 9.86 -5.89
C ARG A 42 -2.64 11.03 -5.01
N PRO A 43 -2.92 12.19 -5.60
CA PRO A 43 -3.22 13.39 -4.81
C PRO A 43 -4.50 13.27 -4.00
N ARG A 44 -5.43 12.38 -4.41
CA ARG A 44 -6.67 12.14 -3.67
C ARG A 44 -6.64 10.81 -2.91
N GLY A 45 -5.50 10.14 -2.93
CA GLY A 45 -5.34 8.85 -2.24
C GLY A 45 -6.14 7.73 -2.89
N ARG A 46 -6.37 6.70 -2.09
CA ARG A 46 -7.15 5.53 -2.47
C ARG A 46 -8.45 5.50 -1.65
N LEU A 47 -9.36 4.64 -2.04
CA LEU A 47 -10.59 4.42 -1.27
C LEU A 47 -10.42 3.38 -0.16
N ASP A 48 -9.28 2.68 -0.16
CA ASP A 48 -8.96 1.66 0.83
C ASP A 48 -7.74 2.08 1.65
N PHE A 49 -7.45 1.30 2.68
CA PHE A 49 -6.18 1.39 3.41
C PHE A 49 -5.10 0.72 2.59
N GLN A 50 -3.89 1.26 2.63
CA GLN A 50 -2.74 0.65 1.98
C GLN A 50 -1.57 0.61 2.94
N LEU A 51 -1.06 -0.59 3.18
CA LEU A 51 0.12 -0.81 4.01
C LEU A 51 1.29 -1.15 3.08
N LEU A 52 2.38 -0.41 3.24
CA LEU A 52 3.61 -0.60 2.46
C LEU A 52 4.71 -1.00 3.43
N TYR A 53 5.19 -2.22 3.32
CA TYR A 53 6.31 -2.71 4.12
C TYR A 53 7.55 -2.75 3.25
N ILE A 54 8.62 -2.08 3.69
CA ILE A 54 9.88 -2.06 2.96
C ILE A 54 10.68 -3.28 3.39
N ALA A 55 10.70 -4.29 2.52
CA ALA A 55 11.35 -5.56 2.81
C ALA A 55 12.86 -5.51 2.55
N ALA A 56 13.30 -4.68 1.60
CA ALA A 56 14.73 -4.53 1.29
C ALA A 56 14.96 -3.13 0.73
N GLY A 57 16.17 -2.60 0.90
CA GLY A 57 16.53 -1.31 0.41
C GLY A 57 15.88 -0.18 1.17
N LYS A 58 15.46 0.84 0.43
CA LYS A 58 14.80 2.02 1.00
C LYS A 58 13.84 2.61 -0.02
N ALA A 59 12.87 3.38 0.47
CA ALA A 59 11.90 4.09 -0.34
C ALA A 59 11.87 5.55 0.05
N HIS A 60 11.46 6.41 -0.88
CA HIS A 60 11.40 7.85 -0.68
C HIS A 60 9.93 8.25 -0.63
N PHE A 61 9.46 8.73 0.53
CA PHE A 61 8.08 9.15 0.72
C PHE A 61 8.02 10.65 0.91
N HIS A 62 7.03 11.28 0.28
CA HIS A 62 6.77 12.70 0.42
C HIS A 62 5.47 12.87 1.19
N PHE A 63 5.58 13.00 2.49
CA PHE A 63 4.41 13.18 3.35
C PHE A 63 3.97 14.65 3.33
N ASP A 64 2.67 14.86 3.44
CA ASP A 64 2.05 16.21 3.50
C ASP A 64 2.40 17.08 2.28
N ASN A 65 2.53 16.44 1.10
CA ASN A 65 2.92 17.11 -0.15
C ASN A 65 4.25 17.84 -0.07
N ASN A 66 5.12 17.39 0.82
CA ASN A 66 6.45 17.95 0.98
C ASN A 66 7.33 17.55 -0.19
N ASP A 67 8.12 18.50 -0.71
CA ASP A 67 9.08 18.20 -1.78
C ASP A 67 10.26 17.38 -1.26
N GLU A 68 10.58 17.53 0.03
CA GLU A 68 11.62 16.73 0.63
C GLU A 68 11.13 15.31 0.91
N ALA A 69 11.95 14.33 0.53
CA ALA A 69 11.62 12.94 0.75
C ALA A 69 12.01 12.52 2.17
N THR A 70 11.09 11.78 2.81
CA THR A 70 11.41 11.02 4.01
C THR A 70 11.84 9.64 3.57
N ILE A 71 13.04 9.22 3.97
CA ILE A 71 13.56 7.93 3.59
C ILE A 71 13.08 6.89 4.60
N VAL A 72 12.41 5.86 4.08
CA VAL A 72 11.92 4.74 4.89
C VAL A 72 12.77 3.53 4.54
N HIS A 73 13.53 3.05 5.52
CA HIS A 73 14.46 1.94 5.34
C HIS A 73 13.77 0.59 5.52
N ALA A 74 14.43 -0.46 5.06
CA ALA A 74 13.97 -1.83 5.24
C ALA A 74 13.64 -2.11 6.71
N GLY A 75 12.58 -2.89 6.92
CA GLY A 75 12.09 -3.20 8.26
C GLY A 75 11.04 -2.23 8.79
N HIS A 76 10.73 -1.18 8.04
CA HIS A 76 9.73 -0.19 8.42
C HIS A 76 8.53 -0.26 7.46
N MET A 77 7.42 0.29 7.89
CA MET A 77 6.21 0.28 7.10
C MET A 77 5.51 1.62 7.14
N VAL A 78 4.72 1.89 6.10
CA VAL A 78 3.91 3.10 5.98
C VAL A 78 2.47 2.67 5.78
N LEU A 79 1.57 3.24 6.56
CA LEU A 79 0.14 3.01 6.43
C LEU A 79 -0.52 4.27 5.88
N TYR A 80 -1.18 4.13 4.74
CA TYR A 80 -2.02 5.18 4.18
C TYR A 80 -3.48 4.86 4.46
N ARG A 81 -4.19 5.85 4.99
CA ARG A 81 -5.62 5.77 5.22
C ARG A 81 -6.38 6.11 3.95
N PRO A 82 -7.67 5.74 3.84
CA PRO A 82 -8.47 6.14 2.69
C PRO A 82 -8.44 7.65 2.47
N LYS A 83 -8.33 8.05 1.22
CA LYS A 83 -8.30 9.45 0.76
C LYS A 83 -7.08 10.24 1.20
N GLU A 84 -6.13 9.62 1.87
CA GLU A 84 -4.88 10.27 2.24
C GLU A 84 -3.99 10.39 1.01
N PRO A 85 -3.48 11.59 0.68
CA PRO A 85 -2.62 11.74 -0.50
C PRO A 85 -1.38 10.87 -0.42
N GLN A 86 -1.02 10.27 -1.55
CA GLN A 86 0.12 9.38 -1.64
C GLN A 86 1.12 9.92 -2.66
N LYS A 87 2.35 10.07 -2.24
CA LYS A 87 3.44 10.44 -3.13
C LYS A 87 4.72 9.77 -2.65
N TYR A 88 5.23 8.85 -3.45
CA TYR A 88 6.46 8.14 -3.10
C TYR A 88 7.10 7.58 -4.35
N GLU A 89 8.38 7.23 -4.24
CA GLU A 89 9.12 6.60 -5.33
C GLU A 89 10.12 5.58 -4.83
N TYR A 90 10.35 4.60 -5.69
CA TYR A 90 11.36 3.56 -5.49
C TYR A 90 12.41 3.69 -6.57
N TYR A 91 13.65 3.39 -6.23
CA TYR A 91 14.77 3.43 -7.16
C TYR A 91 15.40 2.05 -7.27
N ALA A 92 15.69 1.64 -8.51
CA ALA A 92 16.31 0.34 -8.77
C ALA A 92 17.70 0.24 -8.11
N LYS A 93 18.45 1.34 -8.08
CA LYS A 93 19.76 1.40 -7.45
C LYS A 93 19.73 1.07 -5.96
N ASP A 94 18.60 1.28 -5.32
CA ASP A 94 18.43 0.99 -3.89
C ASP A 94 18.03 -0.47 -3.65
N GLN A 95 17.77 -1.22 -4.71
CA GLN A 95 17.29 -2.61 -4.65
C GLN A 95 16.06 -2.76 -3.76
N THR A 96 15.15 -1.80 -3.86
CA THR A 96 13.98 -1.74 -3.00
C THR A 96 13.00 -2.87 -3.32
N GLU A 97 12.60 -3.60 -2.28
CA GLU A 97 11.50 -4.54 -2.33
C GLU A 97 10.41 -4.06 -1.39
N VAL A 98 9.18 -4.05 -1.88
CA VAL A 98 8.04 -3.57 -1.11
C VAL A 98 6.95 -4.61 -1.12
N ILE A 99 6.44 -4.91 0.06
CA ILE A 99 5.24 -5.74 0.21
C ILE A 99 4.07 -4.81 0.45
N VAL A 100 3.05 -4.94 -0.40
CA VAL A 100 1.87 -4.07 -0.37
C VAL A 100 0.68 -4.90 0.08
N VAL A 101 -0.07 -4.38 1.05
CA VAL A 101 -1.32 -4.98 1.48
C VAL A 101 -2.40 -3.91 1.39
N GLN A 102 -3.49 -4.23 0.68
CA GLN A 102 -4.64 -3.34 0.59
C GLN A 102 -5.78 -3.93 1.40
N LEU A 103 -6.41 -3.07 2.20
CA LEU A 103 -7.45 -3.44 3.14
C LEU A 103 -8.67 -2.57 2.90
N SER A 104 -9.81 -3.21 2.74
CA SER A 104 -11.07 -2.50 2.59
C SER A 104 -11.87 -2.57 3.87
N ARG A 105 -12.50 -1.45 4.20
CA ARG A 105 -13.37 -1.35 5.36
C ARG A 105 -14.73 -1.90 5.00
N GLN A 106 -15.25 -2.82 5.85
CA GLN A 106 -16.60 -3.33 5.70
C GLN A 106 -17.60 -2.29 6.21
N LYS A 107 -18.61 -2.01 5.40
CA LYS A 107 -19.72 -1.16 5.82
C LYS A 107 -20.73 -2.02 6.56
N SER A 108 -20.75 -1.91 7.86
CA SER A 108 -21.70 -2.64 8.70
C SER A 108 -22.10 -1.76 9.86
N LYS A 109 -23.17 -2.15 10.54
CA LYS A 109 -23.62 -1.41 11.71
C LYS A 109 -22.58 -1.38 12.82
N LEU A 110 -21.88 -2.49 13.01
CA LEU A 110 -20.81 -2.55 14.00
C LEU A 110 -19.73 -1.54 13.71
N PHE A 111 -19.44 -1.35 12.44
CA PHE A 111 -18.42 -0.42 12.01
C PHE A 111 -18.82 1.02 12.26
N ILE A 112 -20.07 1.32 11.97
CA ILE A 112 -20.59 2.68 12.11
C ILE A 112 -20.60 3.10 13.58
N MET A 113 -20.76 2.16 14.48
CA MET A 113 -20.83 2.44 15.92
C MET A 113 -19.46 2.71 16.54
N ASN A 114 -18.42 2.42 15.81
CA ASN A 114 -17.07 2.67 16.23
C ASN A 114 -16.55 3.98 15.64
#